data_589a1b7779b5933b4345d1d1e8114380
#
_entry.id   589a1b7779b5933b4345d1d1e8114380
#
_cell.length_a   1.000
_cell.length_b   1.000
_cell.length_c   1.000
_cell.angle_alpha   90.00
_cell.angle_beta   90.00
_cell.angle_gamma   90.00
#
_symmetry.space_group_name_H-M   'P 1'
#
loop_
_entity.id
_entity.type
_entity.pdbx_description
1 polymer ?
#
loop_
_entity_poly.entity_id
_entity_poly.type
_entity_poly.pdbx_seq_one_letter_code
_entity_poly.pdbx_strand_id
1 'polypeptide(L)'
;MNYRKIPDVAQKSAVRISEWVKKNPESTKAAQRRHAEKNREMRRQYSRLYQKEHRAQDAERSARQRAEIKRATPNWANLDYIAGIYELCALFRRTGLDWHVDHIIPINGKNVVGFHVENNLQILSAIKNISKGNRLNDLDGGCLLPA
;
A
#
# COMPACT_ATOMS: atom_id res chain seq x y z
N MET A 1 -22.59 17.13 39.81
CA MET A 1 -23.16 17.67 38.55
C MET A 1 -22.60 16.84 37.39
N ASN A 2 -23.49 16.06 36.75
CA ASN A 2 -23.14 15.15 35.65
C ASN A 2 -23.01 15.92 34.33
N TYR A 3 -21.81 16.12 33.79
CA TYR A 3 -21.65 16.55 32.43
C TYR A 3 -21.91 15.37 31.49
N ARG A 4 -23.19 15.12 31.22
CA ARG A 4 -23.63 14.16 30.22
C ARG A 4 -23.63 14.81 28.82
N LYS A 5 -22.72 14.34 27.97
CA LYS A 5 -22.92 14.02 26.56
C LYS A 5 -23.44 15.15 25.67
N ILE A 6 -22.50 15.75 24.95
CA ILE A 6 -22.75 16.33 23.63
C ILE A 6 -22.14 15.40 22.52
N PRO A 7 -22.52 14.13 22.44
CA PRO A 7 -22.18 13.29 21.29
C PRO A 7 -23.25 13.32 20.20
N ASP A 8 -24.49 13.71 20.54
CA ASP A 8 -25.63 13.54 19.64
C ASP A 8 -25.59 14.52 18.43
N VAL A 9 -25.24 15.79 18.65
CA VAL A 9 -25.24 16.81 17.59
C VAL A 9 -24.09 16.55 16.59
N ALA A 10 -22.89 16.23 17.06
CA ALA A 10 -21.73 15.94 16.21
C ALA A 10 -21.97 14.66 15.40
N GLN A 11 -22.54 13.64 16.03
CA GLN A 11 -22.83 12.37 15.37
C GLN A 11 -23.93 12.48 14.31
N LYS A 12 -25.01 13.20 14.62
CA LYS A 12 -26.10 13.52 13.66
C LYS A 12 -25.58 14.36 12.49
N SER A 13 -24.70 15.32 12.74
CA SER A 13 -24.06 16.13 11.70
C SER A 13 -23.16 15.28 10.79
N ALA A 14 -22.37 14.37 11.35
CA ALA A 14 -21.50 13.48 10.58
C ALA A 14 -22.30 12.53 9.67
N VAL A 15 -23.40 11.96 10.17
CA VAL A 15 -24.30 11.12 9.37
C VAL A 15 -24.92 11.92 8.22
N ARG A 16 -25.46 13.11 8.49
CA ARG A 16 -26.04 13.98 7.46
C ARG A 16 -25.02 14.38 6.38
N ILE A 17 -23.78 14.69 6.77
CA ILE A 17 -22.69 15.00 5.84
C ILE A 17 -22.39 13.75 4.98
N SER A 18 -22.28 12.58 5.59
CA SER A 18 -22.01 11.32 4.87
C SER A 18 -23.10 11.02 3.83
N GLU A 19 -24.36 11.18 4.18
CA GLU A 19 -25.48 11.00 3.26
C GLU A 19 -25.47 12.03 2.12
N TRP A 20 -25.16 13.29 2.43
CA TRP A 20 -25.05 14.33 1.42
C TRP A 20 -23.93 14.04 0.42
N VAL A 21 -22.75 13.61 0.91
CA VAL A 21 -21.59 13.20 0.08
C VAL A 21 -21.99 12.05 -0.86
N LYS A 22 -22.70 11.04 -0.37
CA LYS A 22 -23.18 9.92 -1.19
C LYS A 22 -24.17 10.37 -2.27
N LYS A 23 -25.02 11.34 -1.97
CA LYS A 23 -26.00 11.88 -2.93
C LYS A 23 -25.39 12.86 -3.95
N ASN A 24 -24.22 13.46 -3.61
CA ASN A 24 -23.60 14.49 -4.44
C ASN A 24 -22.13 14.19 -4.76
N PRO A 25 -21.81 13.04 -5.42
CA PRO A 25 -20.44 12.60 -5.64
C PRO A 25 -19.65 13.57 -6.52
N GLU A 26 -20.25 14.14 -7.55
CA GLU A 26 -19.54 15.06 -8.47
C GLU A 26 -19.22 16.40 -7.81
N SER A 27 -20.15 16.96 -7.05
CA SER A 27 -19.90 18.18 -6.28
C SER A 27 -18.79 17.99 -5.25
N THR A 28 -18.77 16.82 -4.58
CA THR A 28 -17.71 16.45 -3.62
C THR A 28 -16.36 16.32 -4.29
N LYS A 29 -16.27 15.62 -5.43
CA LYS A 29 -15.04 15.50 -6.22
C LYS A 29 -14.54 16.88 -6.71
N ALA A 30 -15.44 17.73 -7.18
CA ALA A 30 -15.08 19.07 -7.62
C ALA A 30 -14.54 19.94 -6.49
N ALA A 31 -15.13 19.87 -5.30
CA ALA A 31 -14.64 20.54 -4.11
C ALA A 31 -13.26 20.01 -3.67
N GLN A 32 -13.07 18.71 -3.68
CA GLN A 32 -11.77 18.07 -3.38
C GLN A 32 -10.69 18.48 -4.37
N ARG A 33 -10.98 18.53 -5.69
CA ARG A 33 -10.04 18.97 -6.72
C ARG A 33 -9.63 20.43 -6.49
N ARG A 34 -10.59 21.33 -6.25
CA ARG A 34 -10.29 22.74 -5.95
C ARG A 34 -9.43 22.89 -4.71
N HIS A 35 -9.73 22.16 -3.64
CA HIS A 35 -8.94 22.17 -2.41
C HIS A 35 -7.53 21.60 -2.63
N ALA A 36 -7.41 20.52 -3.40
CA ALA A 36 -6.13 19.91 -3.74
C ALA A 36 -5.25 20.89 -4.56
N GLU A 37 -5.83 21.57 -5.56
CA GLU A 37 -5.12 22.54 -6.39
C GLU A 37 -4.68 23.76 -5.59
N LYS A 38 -5.58 24.32 -4.77
CA LYS A 38 -5.25 25.46 -3.89
C LYS A 38 -4.06 25.16 -2.95
N ASN A 39 -3.96 23.92 -2.48
CA ASN A 39 -2.93 23.51 -1.52
C ASN A 39 -1.73 22.79 -2.17
N ARG A 40 -1.68 22.70 -3.50
CA ARG A 40 -0.71 21.90 -4.23
C ARG A 40 0.73 22.27 -3.91
N GLU A 41 1.04 23.57 -3.96
CA GLU A 41 2.40 24.05 -3.72
C GLU A 41 2.83 23.85 -2.27
N MET A 42 1.97 24.16 -1.32
CA MET A 42 2.24 23.93 0.10
C MET A 42 2.49 22.43 0.39
N ARG A 43 1.70 21.53 -0.20
CA ARG A 43 1.90 20.08 -0.07
C ARG A 43 3.23 19.63 -0.67
N ARG A 44 3.64 20.21 -1.81
CA ARG A 44 4.94 19.92 -2.44
C ARG A 44 6.10 20.37 -1.55
N GLN A 45 6.04 21.59 -1.02
CA GLN A 45 7.06 22.10 -0.11
C GLN A 45 7.15 21.25 1.16
N TYR A 46 6.02 20.95 1.78
CA TYR A 46 5.97 20.07 2.95
C TYR A 46 6.56 18.68 2.64
N SER A 47 6.19 18.07 1.51
CA SER A 47 6.72 16.77 1.11
C SER A 47 8.23 16.80 0.90
N ARG A 48 8.78 17.87 0.27
CA ARG A 48 10.23 18.04 0.09
C ARG A 48 10.98 18.17 1.42
N LEU A 49 10.44 18.97 2.34
CA LEU A 49 11.02 19.16 3.67
C LEU A 49 10.99 17.85 4.45
N TYR A 50 9.85 17.17 4.48
CA TYR A 50 9.67 15.88 5.12
C TYR A 50 10.65 14.82 4.58
N GLN A 51 10.77 14.70 3.24
CA GLN A 51 11.71 13.77 2.61
C GLN A 51 13.17 14.11 2.94
N LYS A 52 13.52 15.40 2.98
CA LYS A 52 14.88 15.83 3.37
C LYS A 52 15.19 15.44 4.81
N GLU A 53 14.26 15.67 5.73
CA GLU A 53 14.40 15.37 7.15
C GLU A 53 14.49 13.86 7.43
N HIS A 54 13.69 13.04 6.71
CA HIS A 54 13.60 11.60 6.94
C HIS A 54 14.49 10.76 6.01
N ARG A 55 15.31 11.40 5.16
CA ARG A 55 16.13 10.72 4.15
C ARG A 55 17.04 9.63 4.74
N ALA A 56 17.65 9.89 5.89
CA ALA A 56 18.53 8.92 6.54
C ALA A 56 17.76 7.69 7.03
N GLN A 57 16.59 7.89 7.63
CA GLN A 57 15.71 6.81 8.11
C GLN A 57 15.16 5.97 6.95
N ASP A 58 14.77 6.62 5.85
CA ASP A 58 14.29 5.92 4.65
C ASP A 58 15.42 5.13 3.97
N ALA A 59 16.64 5.66 3.97
CA ALA A 59 17.82 4.94 3.46
C ALA A 59 18.15 3.72 4.33
N GLU A 60 18.12 3.87 5.66
CA GLU A 60 18.32 2.75 6.59
C GLU A 60 17.27 1.67 6.39
N ARG A 61 15.98 2.04 6.35
CA ARG A 61 14.86 1.11 6.12
C ARG A 61 15.03 0.35 4.80
N SER A 62 15.39 1.07 3.72
CA SER A 62 15.63 0.47 2.41
C SER A 62 16.84 -0.47 2.40
N ALA A 63 17.92 -0.13 3.14
CA ALA A 63 19.09 -0.99 3.28
C ALA A 63 18.75 -2.27 4.04
N ARG A 64 17.98 -2.16 5.13
CA ARG A 64 17.49 -3.31 5.90
C ARG A 64 16.63 -4.22 5.04
N GLN A 65 15.68 -3.67 4.29
CA GLN A 65 14.83 -4.45 3.38
C GLN A 65 15.65 -5.19 2.31
N ARG A 66 16.65 -4.54 1.70
CA ARG A 66 17.53 -5.22 0.73
C ARG A 66 18.34 -6.35 1.38
N ALA A 67 18.83 -6.16 2.60
CA ALA A 67 19.55 -7.19 3.33
C ALA A 67 18.65 -8.39 3.68
N GLU A 68 17.39 -8.13 4.06
CA GLU A 68 16.39 -9.18 4.32
C GLU A 68 16.09 -9.99 3.06
N ILE A 69 15.86 -9.33 1.92
CA ILE A 69 15.65 -9.98 0.62
C ILE A 69 16.88 -10.84 0.25
N LYS A 70 18.08 -10.27 0.34
CA LYS A 70 19.32 -11.00 0.05
C LYS A 70 19.49 -12.25 0.92
N ARG A 71 19.18 -12.15 2.21
CA ARG A 71 19.23 -13.30 3.15
C ARG A 71 18.16 -14.34 2.85
N ALA A 72 16.98 -13.91 2.41
CA ALA A 72 15.86 -14.77 2.08
C ALA A 72 15.99 -15.44 0.69
N THR A 73 16.97 -15.01 -0.13
CA THR A 73 17.18 -15.56 -1.49
C THR A 73 18.18 -16.72 -1.42
N PRO A 74 17.74 -17.97 -1.57
CA PRO A 74 18.63 -19.11 -1.58
C PRO A 74 19.40 -19.20 -2.93
N ASN A 75 20.50 -19.95 -2.95
CA ASN A 75 21.34 -20.09 -4.14
C ASN A 75 20.65 -20.78 -5.34
N TRP A 76 19.59 -21.53 -5.08
CA TRP A 76 18.80 -22.23 -6.09
C TRP A 76 17.63 -21.39 -6.62
N ALA A 77 17.40 -20.18 -6.12
CA ALA A 77 16.34 -19.28 -6.62
C ALA A 77 16.58 -18.92 -8.10
N ASN A 78 15.52 -18.98 -8.88
CA ASN A 78 15.57 -18.56 -10.29
C ASN A 78 15.45 -17.03 -10.40
N LEU A 79 16.62 -16.36 -10.44
CA LEU A 79 16.68 -14.90 -10.47
C LEU A 79 16.07 -14.30 -11.74
N ASP A 80 16.19 -14.99 -12.88
CA ASP A 80 15.64 -14.52 -14.15
C ASP A 80 14.11 -14.55 -14.11
N TYR A 81 13.53 -15.59 -13.52
CA TYR A 81 12.09 -15.68 -13.35
C TYR A 81 11.58 -14.63 -12.36
N ILE A 82 12.29 -14.41 -11.26
CA ILE A 82 12.00 -13.33 -10.30
C ILE A 82 12.01 -11.98 -11.02
N ALA A 83 13.05 -11.67 -11.81
CA ALA A 83 13.12 -10.44 -12.58
C ALA A 83 11.92 -10.28 -13.53
N GLY A 84 11.53 -11.33 -14.23
CA GLY A 84 10.37 -11.35 -15.10
C GLY A 84 9.06 -11.01 -14.36
N ILE A 85 8.87 -11.48 -13.11
CA ILE A 85 7.70 -11.11 -12.28
C ILE A 85 7.70 -9.60 -12.00
N TYR A 86 8.85 -9.00 -11.68
CA TYR A 86 8.94 -7.55 -11.45
C TYR A 86 8.69 -6.76 -12.73
N GLU A 87 9.19 -7.21 -13.89
CA GLU A 87 8.92 -6.60 -15.18
C GLU A 87 7.44 -6.67 -15.54
N LEU A 88 6.79 -7.82 -15.34
CA LEU A 88 5.35 -7.99 -15.54
C LEU A 88 4.55 -7.06 -14.64
N CYS A 89 4.92 -6.93 -13.38
CA CYS A 89 4.31 -5.97 -12.46
C CYS A 89 4.47 -4.52 -12.95
N ALA A 90 5.64 -4.17 -13.49
CA ALA A 90 5.89 -2.85 -14.06
C ALA A 90 5.02 -2.58 -15.30
N LEU A 91 4.76 -3.60 -16.13
CA LEU A 91 3.82 -3.50 -17.26
C LEU A 91 2.38 -3.26 -16.77
N PHE A 92 1.94 -3.97 -15.73
CA PHE A 92 0.61 -3.76 -15.15
C PHE A 92 0.43 -2.33 -14.62
N ARG A 93 1.46 -1.73 -14.03
CA ARG A 93 1.43 -0.34 -13.57
C ARG A 93 1.19 0.66 -14.72
N ARG A 94 1.59 0.35 -15.96
CA ARG A 94 1.34 1.21 -17.13
C ARG A 94 -0.15 1.34 -17.47
N THR A 95 -0.99 0.44 -16.98
CA THR A 95 -2.47 0.53 -17.14
C THR A 95 -3.10 1.63 -16.26
N GLY A 96 -2.31 2.31 -15.43
CA GLY A 96 -2.79 3.35 -14.51
C GLY A 96 -3.27 2.83 -13.16
N LEU A 97 -3.14 1.53 -12.89
CA LEU A 97 -3.45 0.90 -11.61
C LEU A 97 -2.16 0.62 -10.84
N ASP A 98 -2.21 0.78 -9.50
CA ASP A 98 -1.09 0.46 -8.64
C ASP A 98 -1.04 -1.05 -8.34
N TRP A 99 0.00 -1.70 -8.87
CA TRP A 99 0.31 -3.11 -8.67
C TRP A 99 1.62 -3.28 -7.92
N HIS A 100 1.70 -4.26 -7.02
CA HIS A 100 2.88 -4.56 -6.22
C HIS A 100 3.25 -6.04 -6.36
N VAL A 101 4.55 -6.32 -6.38
CA VAL A 101 5.05 -7.68 -6.14
C VAL A 101 5.07 -7.90 -4.63
N ASP A 102 4.49 -8.99 -4.18
CA ASP A 102 4.37 -9.36 -2.79
C ASP A 102 4.77 -10.82 -2.57
N HIS A 103 5.17 -11.19 -1.36
CA HIS A 103 5.45 -12.57 -1.01
C HIS A 103 4.18 -13.27 -0.50
N ILE A 104 3.84 -14.44 -1.06
CA ILE A 104 2.73 -15.28 -0.59
C ILE A 104 2.95 -15.60 0.89
N ILE A 105 4.11 -16.18 1.20
CA ILE A 105 4.61 -16.40 2.57
C ILE A 105 5.57 -15.25 2.87
N PRO A 106 5.28 -14.35 3.83
CA PRO A 106 6.12 -13.20 4.13
C PRO A 106 7.56 -13.61 4.47
N ILE A 107 8.55 -12.90 3.93
CA ILE A 107 9.97 -13.11 4.29
C ILE A 107 10.31 -12.59 5.70
N ASN A 108 9.43 -11.78 6.27
CA ASN A 108 9.56 -11.21 7.61
C ASN A 108 8.22 -11.28 8.35
N GLY A 109 7.62 -12.46 8.37
CA GLY A 109 6.36 -12.73 9.07
C GLY A 109 6.59 -13.05 10.55
N LYS A 110 5.56 -12.82 11.38
CA LYS A 110 5.64 -13.06 12.83
C LYS A 110 5.79 -14.55 13.16
N ASN A 111 5.04 -15.41 12.47
CA ASN A 111 4.94 -16.85 12.78
C ASN A 111 5.60 -17.73 11.71
N VAL A 112 5.82 -17.18 10.51
CA VAL A 112 6.41 -17.90 9.38
C VAL A 112 7.36 -17.02 8.63
N VAL A 113 8.41 -17.61 8.06
CA VAL A 113 9.40 -16.91 7.23
C VAL A 113 9.52 -17.66 5.92
N GLY A 114 9.13 -17.00 4.82
CA GLY A 114 9.26 -17.51 3.47
C GLY A 114 10.61 -17.16 2.83
N PHE A 115 10.88 -17.78 1.68
CA PHE A 115 12.03 -17.46 0.85
C PHE A 115 11.65 -16.46 -0.24
N HIS A 116 12.65 -15.69 -0.71
CA HIS A 116 12.52 -14.86 -1.90
C HIS A 116 12.84 -15.70 -3.14
N VAL A 117 11.83 -16.42 -3.60
CA VAL A 117 11.88 -17.33 -4.74
C VAL A 117 10.66 -17.11 -5.63
N GLU A 118 10.77 -17.51 -6.88
CA GLU A 118 9.75 -17.31 -7.90
C GLU A 118 8.37 -17.84 -7.49
N ASN A 119 8.31 -19.01 -6.85
CA ASN A 119 7.06 -19.66 -6.44
C ASN A 119 6.43 -19.00 -5.19
N ASN A 120 7.15 -18.12 -4.53
CA ASN A 120 6.65 -17.36 -3.37
C ASN A 120 6.32 -15.92 -3.71
N LEU A 121 6.34 -15.53 -4.98
CA LEU A 121 6.00 -14.19 -5.44
C LEU A 121 4.62 -14.17 -6.09
N GLN A 122 3.89 -13.08 -5.87
CA GLN A 122 2.59 -12.81 -6.47
C GLN A 122 2.47 -11.32 -6.82
N ILE A 123 1.62 -11.00 -7.81
CA ILE A 123 1.30 -9.63 -8.16
C ILE A 123 -0.09 -9.30 -7.59
N LEU A 124 -0.15 -8.32 -6.72
CA LEU A 124 -1.38 -7.84 -6.07
C LEU A 124 -1.63 -6.38 -6.38
N SER A 125 -2.90 -5.96 -6.39
CA SER A 125 -3.22 -4.54 -6.34
C SER A 125 -2.70 -3.93 -5.03
N ALA A 126 -2.32 -2.65 -5.06
CA ALA A 126 -1.82 -1.92 -3.88
C ALA A 126 -2.75 -2.07 -2.67
N ILE A 127 -4.08 -2.00 -2.89
CA ILE A 127 -5.09 -2.16 -1.84
C ILE A 127 -5.01 -3.53 -1.18
N LYS A 128 -4.96 -4.61 -1.99
CA LYS A 128 -4.85 -5.98 -1.48
C LYS A 128 -3.53 -6.21 -0.75
N ASN A 129 -2.41 -5.70 -1.30
CA ASN A 129 -1.10 -5.81 -0.69
C ASN A 129 -1.03 -5.10 0.67
N ILE A 130 -1.55 -3.87 0.78
CA ILE A 130 -1.61 -3.13 2.04
C ILE A 130 -2.50 -3.85 3.06
N SER A 131 -3.66 -4.37 2.63
CA SER A 131 -4.56 -5.13 3.50
C SER A 131 -3.93 -6.42 3.99
N LYS A 132 -3.17 -7.14 3.17
CA LYS A 132 -2.44 -8.34 3.53
C LYS A 132 -1.32 -8.06 4.55
N GLY A 133 -0.52 -7.02 4.31
CA GLY A 133 0.67 -6.75 5.13
C GLY A 133 1.59 -7.98 5.22
N ASN A 134 2.15 -8.25 6.40
CA ASN A 134 3.03 -9.40 6.66
C ASN A 134 2.26 -10.64 7.19
N ARG A 135 0.97 -10.77 6.87
CA ARG A 135 0.19 -11.95 7.25
C ARG A 135 0.29 -13.02 6.17
N LEU A 136 0.31 -14.28 6.59
CA LEU A 136 0.00 -15.39 5.70
C LEU A 136 -1.51 -15.32 5.45
N ASN A 137 -1.92 -15.05 4.21
CA ASN A 137 -3.31 -15.22 3.86
C ASN A 137 -3.56 -16.72 3.70
N ASP A 138 -4.61 -17.22 4.32
CA ASP A 138 -5.17 -18.52 3.95
C ASP A 138 -5.44 -18.46 2.44
N LEU A 139 -5.04 -19.50 1.72
CA LEU A 139 -4.94 -19.54 0.26
C LEU A 139 -6.29 -19.38 -0.45
N ASP A 140 -6.94 -18.23 -0.26
CA ASP A 140 -8.10 -17.84 -1.06
C ASP A 140 -7.63 -17.33 -2.42
N GLY A 141 -7.43 -18.26 -3.32
CA GLY A 141 -7.56 -18.13 -4.77
C GLY A 141 -7.03 -16.86 -5.43
N GLY A 142 -5.71 -16.70 -5.54
CA GLY A 142 -5.17 -15.55 -6.23
C GLY A 142 -3.85 -15.76 -6.97
N CYS A 143 -3.54 -16.99 -7.36
CA CYS A 143 -2.44 -17.21 -8.29
C CYS A 143 -2.92 -16.88 -9.71
N LEU A 144 -2.57 -15.71 -10.22
CA LEU A 144 -2.75 -15.32 -11.62
C LEU A 144 -1.51 -15.67 -12.45
N LEU A 145 -0.90 -16.83 -12.22
CA LEU A 145 0.05 -17.38 -13.19
C LEU A 145 -0.56 -18.64 -13.74
N PRO A 146 -0.81 -18.73 -15.07
CA PRO A 146 -1.16 -19.97 -15.70
C PRO A 146 0.02 -20.95 -15.55
N ALA A 147 -0.32 -22.20 -15.24
CA ALA A 147 0.62 -23.32 -15.21
C ALA A 147 1.29 -23.52 -16.57
#